data_400da1453c47672a0fb9bf0682ab2482
#
_entry.id   400da1453c47672a0fb9bf0682ab2482
#
_cell.length_a   1.000
_cell.length_b   1.000
_cell.length_c   1.000
_cell.angle_alpha   90.00
_cell.angle_beta   90.00
_cell.angle_gamma   90.00
#
_symmetry.space_group_name_H-M   'P 1'
#
loop_
_entity.id
_entity.type
_entity.pdbx_description
1 polymer ?
#
loop_
_entity_poly.entity_id
_entity_poly.type
_entity_poly.pdbx_seq_one_letter_code
_entity_poly.pdbx_strand_id
1 'polypeptide(L)'
;MRLRRDKDFDAADALRERLRAGGWDVVDTAEGSELKPLKAQAGATPAAPPRAVTLLTVVHGWMPDAERWLLSVFTHAKADFEALIVDNSGDTRIAAWLESRAAERFRSIRLDPPLGFSAAVNAGIDAAAGEVVILFDSGVDLTGDAVTPLVEALADPSVVVAGPYGLRGQGTPKEFAASTGPEVDAIEGYCMAFRRADALAIEGFDPRFQFYRIADIEFSFRLRDRGGRAVVVPDLPLEKHEHRLWEATDPKERQRLSRRNMYRFLDRWGQRTDLLVGQ
;
A
#
# COMPACT_ATOMS: atom_id res chain seq x y z
N MET A 1 -7.81 29.01 2.10
CA MET A 1 -8.31 28.81 0.73
C MET A 1 -8.57 30.15 0.04
N ARG A 2 -7.62 30.64 -0.81
CA ARG A 2 -7.73 31.93 -1.51
C ARG A 2 -8.97 32.02 -2.41
N LEU A 3 -9.29 30.94 -3.15
CA LEU A 3 -10.38 30.91 -4.16
C LEU A 3 -11.77 31.25 -3.59
N ARG A 4 -12.11 30.87 -2.35
CA ARG A 4 -13.38 31.26 -1.72
C ARG A 4 -13.44 32.74 -1.33
N ARG A 5 -12.29 33.38 -1.02
CA ARG A 5 -12.23 34.82 -0.79
C ARG A 5 -12.51 35.61 -2.06
N ASP A 6 -12.12 35.08 -3.20
CA ASP A 6 -12.32 35.70 -4.52
C ASP A 6 -13.69 35.33 -5.14
N LYS A 7 -14.58 34.63 -4.37
CA LYS A 7 -15.92 34.16 -4.80
C LYS A 7 -15.93 33.21 -6.01
N ASP A 8 -14.80 32.53 -6.28
CA ASP A 8 -14.71 31.47 -7.29
C ASP A 8 -15.07 30.13 -6.64
N PHE A 9 -16.37 29.88 -6.50
CA PHE A 9 -16.90 28.70 -5.82
C PHE A 9 -16.65 27.43 -6.64
N ASP A 10 -16.77 27.49 -7.97
CA ASP A 10 -16.60 26.33 -8.85
C ASP A 10 -15.14 25.82 -8.81
N ALA A 11 -14.18 26.73 -8.86
CA ALA A 11 -12.77 26.38 -8.73
C ALA A 11 -12.41 25.87 -7.31
N ALA A 12 -13.07 26.39 -6.27
CA ALA A 12 -12.88 25.92 -4.91
C ALA A 12 -13.44 24.50 -4.71
N ASP A 13 -14.59 24.21 -5.29
CA ASP A 13 -15.22 22.87 -5.21
C ASP A 13 -14.46 21.85 -6.05
N ALA A 14 -14.02 22.21 -7.25
CA ALA A 14 -13.14 21.37 -8.06
C ALA A 14 -11.80 21.06 -7.34
N LEU A 15 -11.25 22.02 -6.60
CA LEU A 15 -10.06 21.79 -5.78
C LEU A 15 -10.35 20.84 -4.60
N ARG A 16 -11.50 20.97 -3.95
CA ARG A 16 -11.92 20.05 -2.88
C ARG A 16 -12.09 18.63 -3.38
N GLU A 17 -12.74 18.44 -4.54
CA GLU A 17 -12.87 17.13 -5.16
C GLU A 17 -11.51 16.51 -5.51
N ARG A 18 -10.60 17.29 -6.05
CA ARG A 18 -9.22 16.84 -6.32
C ARG A 18 -8.48 16.47 -5.05
N LEU A 19 -8.67 17.20 -3.97
CA LEU A 19 -8.07 16.89 -2.67
C LEU A 19 -8.69 15.61 -2.08
N ARG A 20 -10.01 15.43 -2.19
CA ARG A 20 -10.69 14.19 -1.78
C ARG A 20 -10.24 12.98 -2.57
N ALA A 21 -10.15 13.11 -3.88
CA ALA A 21 -9.59 12.05 -4.73
C ALA A 21 -8.13 11.72 -4.38
N GLY A 22 -7.43 12.65 -3.74
CA GLY A 22 -6.08 12.48 -3.20
C GLY A 22 -6.02 11.93 -1.77
N GLY A 23 -7.15 11.60 -1.16
CA GLY A 23 -7.21 11.09 0.21
C GLY A 23 -7.19 12.17 1.29
N TRP A 24 -7.57 13.42 0.96
CA TRP A 24 -7.61 14.55 1.89
C TRP A 24 -8.98 15.19 1.97
N ASP A 25 -9.45 15.49 3.17
CA ASP A 25 -10.60 16.36 3.38
C ASP A 25 -10.15 17.76 3.81
N VAL A 26 -10.93 18.77 3.41
CA VAL A 26 -10.73 20.16 3.82
C VAL A 26 -11.72 20.48 4.91
N VAL A 27 -11.22 20.62 6.13
CA VAL A 27 -12.03 21.02 7.29
C VAL A 27 -11.85 22.51 7.50
N ASP A 28 -12.97 23.25 7.44
CA ASP A 28 -12.96 24.68 7.75
C ASP A 28 -12.96 24.85 9.29
N THR A 29 -11.99 25.59 9.82
CA THR A 29 -11.83 25.95 11.23
C THR A 29 -12.00 27.46 11.43
N ALA A 30 -12.06 27.93 12.67
CA ALA A 30 -12.14 29.34 12.96
C ALA A 30 -10.91 30.15 12.47
N GLU A 31 -9.76 29.48 12.36
CA GLU A 31 -8.49 30.07 11.95
C GLU A 31 -8.20 29.87 10.45
N GLY A 32 -9.02 29.10 9.72
CA GLY A 32 -8.84 28.84 8.29
C GLY A 32 -9.28 27.45 7.90
N SER A 33 -8.72 26.93 6.79
CA SER A 33 -9.01 25.56 6.32
C SER A 33 -7.80 24.67 6.56
N GLU A 34 -8.01 23.52 7.21
CA GLU A 34 -7.02 22.49 7.47
C GLU A 34 -7.24 21.29 6.54
N LEU A 35 -6.14 20.67 6.09
CA LEU A 35 -6.17 19.40 5.38
C LEU A 35 -6.06 18.26 6.40
N LYS A 36 -7.09 17.40 6.43
CA LYS A 36 -7.07 16.17 7.25
C LYS A 36 -7.06 14.96 6.33
N PRO A 37 -6.29 13.89 6.63
CA PRO A 37 -6.39 12.65 5.89
C PRO A 37 -7.84 12.15 5.94
N LEU A 38 -8.40 11.77 4.78
CA LEU A 38 -9.67 11.04 4.76
C LEU A 38 -9.41 9.69 5.42
N LYS A 39 -10.03 9.47 6.59
CA LYS A 39 -10.26 8.09 7.04
C LYS A 39 -11.28 7.53 6.08
N ALA A 40 -10.88 6.48 5.35
CA ALA A 40 -11.79 5.78 4.47
C ALA A 40 -13.02 5.40 5.30
N GLN A 41 -14.20 5.85 4.88
CA GLN A 41 -15.44 5.25 5.34
C GLN A 41 -15.54 3.92 4.58
N ALA A 42 -14.85 2.90 5.09
CA ALA A 42 -15.21 1.55 4.75
C ALA A 42 -16.68 1.40 5.17
N GLY A 43 -17.55 1.07 4.25
CA GLY A 43 -18.90 0.64 4.60
C GLY A 43 -18.76 -0.37 5.72
N ALA A 44 -19.66 -0.36 6.71
CA ALA A 44 -19.53 -1.15 7.93
C ALA A 44 -19.24 -2.61 7.60
N THR A 45 -17.97 -2.95 7.48
CA THR A 45 -17.51 -4.30 7.23
C THR A 45 -17.71 -5.06 8.54
N PRO A 46 -18.42 -6.20 8.55
CA PRO A 46 -18.55 -7.03 9.74
C PRO A 46 -17.17 -7.29 10.33
N ALA A 47 -17.04 -7.17 11.65
CA ALA A 47 -15.79 -7.50 12.32
C ALA A 47 -15.40 -8.93 11.95
N ALA A 48 -14.24 -9.10 11.31
CA ALA A 48 -13.75 -10.42 11.00
C ALA A 48 -13.27 -11.13 12.27
N PRO A 49 -13.38 -12.46 12.34
CA PRO A 49 -12.72 -13.20 13.40
C PRO A 49 -11.20 -12.98 13.32
N PRO A 50 -10.49 -12.96 14.47
CA PRO A 50 -9.03 -12.83 14.49
C PRO A 50 -8.38 -13.88 13.59
N ARG A 51 -7.41 -13.48 12.79
CA ARG A 51 -6.60 -14.36 11.93
C ARG A 51 -5.12 -14.10 12.16
N ALA A 52 -4.28 -15.06 11.84
CA ALA A 52 -2.83 -14.84 11.94
C ALA A 52 -2.34 -13.86 10.87
N VAL A 53 -2.90 -13.95 9.66
CA VAL A 53 -2.43 -13.19 8.49
C VAL A 53 -3.59 -12.59 7.71
N THR A 54 -3.42 -11.34 7.26
CA THR A 54 -4.25 -10.75 6.20
C THR A 54 -3.44 -10.69 4.91
N LEU A 55 -3.90 -11.38 3.87
CA LEU A 55 -3.40 -11.24 2.50
C LEU A 55 -4.19 -10.12 1.85
N LEU A 56 -3.52 -8.99 1.62
CA LEU A 56 -4.13 -7.74 1.19
C LEU A 56 -3.76 -7.41 -0.25
N THR A 57 -4.75 -7.05 -1.07
CA THR A 57 -4.50 -6.40 -2.36
C THR A 57 -5.46 -5.24 -2.60
N VAL A 58 -5.04 -4.28 -3.43
CA VAL A 58 -5.86 -3.15 -3.88
C VAL A 58 -6.15 -3.29 -5.35
N VAL A 59 -7.43 -3.31 -5.72
CA VAL A 59 -7.89 -3.44 -7.09
C VAL A 59 -8.32 -2.06 -7.62
N HIS A 60 -7.67 -1.63 -8.70
CA HIS A 60 -7.95 -0.36 -9.39
C HIS A 60 -8.77 -0.53 -10.68
N GLY A 61 -9.28 -1.72 -10.93
CA GLY A 61 -9.88 -2.20 -12.15
C GLY A 61 -9.40 -3.62 -12.44
N TRP A 62 -9.51 -4.09 -13.68
CA TRP A 62 -8.96 -5.38 -14.12
C TRP A 62 -9.41 -6.57 -13.26
N MET A 63 -10.72 -6.82 -13.27
CA MET A 63 -11.34 -7.94 -12.53
C MET A 63 -10.62 -9.30 -12.72
N PRO A 64 -10.13 -9.67 -13.94
CA PRO A 64 -9.40 -10.94 -14.11
C PRO A 64 -8.15 -11.06 -13.25
N ASP A 65 -7.46 -9.95 -12.94
CA ASP A 65 -6.28 -9.98 -12.06
C ASP A 65 -6.70 -10.26 -10.62
N ALA A 66 -7.79 -9.63 -10.13
CA ALA A 66 -8.34 -9.90 -8.81
C ALA A 66 -8.82 -11.35 -8.68
N GLU A 67 -9.44 -11.90 -9.72
CA GLU A 67 -9.92 -13.29 -9.75
C GLU A 67 -8.74 -14.27 -9.69
N ARG A 68 -7.71 -14.05 -10.49
CA ARG A 68 -6.50 -14.86 -10.55
C ARG A 68 -5.75 -14.82 -9.21
N TRP A 69 -5.55 -13.60 -8.65
CA TRP A 69 -4.94 -13.43 -7.33
C TRP A 69 -5.72 -14.20 -6.25
N LEU A 70 -7.04 -14.02 -6.18
CA LEU A 70 -7.88 -14.68 -5.19
C LEU A 70 -7.78 -16.20 -5.30
N LEU A 71 -7.82 -16.74 -6.51
CA LEU A 71 -7.67 -18.18 -6.75
C LEU A 71 -6.30 -18.67 -6.28
N SER A 72 -5.22 -17.92 -6.59
CA SER A 72 -3.86 -18.31 -6.23
C SER A 72 -3.64 -18.37 -4.72
N VAL A 73 -4.14 -17.38 -3.96
CA VAL A 73 -3.99 -17.37 -2.50
C VAL A 73 -4.77 -18.50 -1.83
N PHE A 74 -5.99 -18.79 -2.28
CA PHE A 74 -6.77 -19.91 -1.75
C PHE A 74 -6.20 -21.29 -2.13
N THR A 75 -5.47 -21.38 -3.24
CA THR A 75 -4.83 -22.62 -3.68
C THR A 75 -3.53 -22.89 -2.93
N HIS A 76 -2.73 -21.87 -2.64
CA HIS A 76 -1.35 -22.05 -2.26
C HIS A 76 -1.00 -21.60 -0.83
N ALA A 77 -1.71 -20.64 -0.24
CA ALA A 77 -1.42 -20.18 1.11
C ALA A 77 -1.82 -21.24 2.15
N LYS A 78 -0.88 -21.57 3.05
CA LYS A 78 -1.07 -22.61 4.09
C LYS A 78 -1.37 -22.06 5.48
N ALA A 79 -0.99 -20.82 5.76
CA ALA A 79 -1.25 -20.17 7.04
C ALA A 79 -2.76 -20.00 7.31
N ASP A 80 -3.13 -19.72 8.56
CA ASP A 80 -4.47 -19.24 8.88
C ASP A 80 -4.57 -17.77 8.44
N PHE A 81 -5.27 -17.52 7.33
CA PHE A 81 -5.37 -16.21 6.70
C PHE A 81 -6.79 -15.77 6.40
N GLU A 82 -6.98 -14.49 6.26
CA GLU A 82 -8.04 -13.90 5.45
C GLU A 82 -7.46 -13.30 4.16
N ALA A 83 -8.21 -13.38 3.07
CA ALA A 83 -7.97 -12.61 1.85
C ALA A 83 -8.81 -11.35 1.91
N LEU A 84 -8.18 -10.18 1.81
CA LEU A 84 -8.85 -8.87 1.84
C LEU A 84 -8.56 -8.12 0.55
N ILE A 85 -9.60 -7.81 -0.21
CA ILE A 85 -9.52 -6.97 -1.40
C ILE A 85 -10.09 -5.58 -1.08
N VAL A 86 -9.27 -4.55 -1.33
CA VAL A 86 -9.74 -3.17 -1.36
C VAL A 86 -10.17 -2.84 -2.79
N ASP A 87 -11.46 -2.69 -3.02
CA ASP A 87 -12.00 -2.23 -4.31
C ASP A 87 -11.85 -0.70 -4.40
N ASN A 88 -10.84 -0.30 -5.13
CA ASN A 88 -10.55 1.11 -5.45
C ASN A 88 -10.80 1.41 -6.94
N SER A 89 -11.64 0.61 -7.60
CA SER A 89 -11.86 0.71 -9.04
C SER A 89 -12.88 1.79 -9.43
N GLY A 90 -13.84 2.08 -8.55
CA GLY A 90 -15.03 2.87 -8.90
C GLY A 90 -16.01 2.15 -9.85
N ASP A 91 -15.76 0.88 -10.18
CA ASP A 91 -16.61 0.09 -11.08
C ASP A 91 -17.61 -0.76 -10.29
N THR A 92 -18.91 -0.49 -10.49
CA THR A 92 -19.97 -1.23 -9.81
C THR A 92 -20.03 -2.72 -10.17
N ARG A 93 -19.50 -3.12 -11.34
CA ARG A 93 -19.45 -4.53 -11.77
C ARG A 93 -18.42 -5.30 -10.96
N ILE A 94 -17.28 -4.67 -10.66
CA ILE A 94 -16.25 -5.25 -9.80
C ILE A 94 -16.78 -5.38 -8.38
N ALA A 95 -17.43 -4.33 -7.85
CA ALA A 95 -18.04 -4.37 -6.52
C ALA A 95 -19.06 -5.52 -6.41
N ALA A 96 -19.99 -5.64 -7.34
CA ALA A 96 -20.99 -6.72 -7.35
C ALA A 96 -20.35 -8.11 -7.47
N TRP A 97 -19.28 -8.24 -8.27
CA TRP A 97 -18.54 -9.49 -8.38
C TRP A 97 -17.87 -9.87 -7.06
N LEU A 98 -17.20 -8.93 -6.39
CA LEU A 98 -16.56 -9.15 -5.08
C LEU A 98 -17.59 -9.53 -4.00
N GLU A 99 -18.73 -8.83 -3.94
CA GLU A 99 -19.82 -9.13 -3.02
C GLU A 99 -20.36 -10.55 -3.22
N SER A 100 -20.48 -11.00 -4.48
CA SER A 100 -20.94 -12.36 -4.81
C SER A 100 -20.00 -13.47 -4.36
N ARG A 101 -18.75 -13.15 -4.01
CA ARG A 101 -17.69 -14.08 -3.57
C ARG A 101 -17.47 -14.09 -2.06
N ALA A 102 -18.27 -13.32 -1.31
CA ALA A 102 -18.12 -13.26 0.14
C ALA A 102 -18.14 -14.66 0.76
N ALA A 103 -17.12 -14.95 1.57
CA ALA A 103 -16.90 -16.24 2.22
C ALA A 103 -16.22 -16.02 3.57
N GLU A 104 -16.16 -17.05 4.42
CA GLU A 104 -15.60 -16.94 5.77
C GLU A 104 -14.16 -16.37 5.80
N ARG A 105 -13.34 -16.70 4.80
CA ARG A 105 -11.93 -16.27 4.70
C ARG A 105 -11.70 -15.19 3.64
N PHE A 106 -12.74 -14.67 3.04
CA PHE A 106 -12.65 -13.62 2.02
C PHE A 106 -13.57 -12.46 2.36
N ARG A 107 -13.00 -11.26 2.32
CA ARG A 107 -13.73 -10.01 2.46
C ARG A 107 -13.28 -9.01 1.41
N SER A 108 -14.17 -8.11 1.05
CA SER A 108 -13.83 -6.92 0.28
C SER A 108 -14.35 -5.67 0.97
N ILE A 109 -13.64 -4.57 0.78
CA ILE A 109 -14.09 -3.23 1.15
C ILE A 109 -14.09 -2.36 -0.09
N ARG A 110 -15.12 -1.57 -0.28
CA ARG A 110 -15.25 -0.66 -1.41
C ARG A 110 -14.93 0.77 -0.97
N LEU A 111 -14.12 1.45 -1.77
CA LEU A 111 -13.85 2.87 -1.62
C LEU A 111 -14.66 3.66 -2.65
N ASP A 112 -15.51 4.55 -2.18
CA ASP A 112 -16.34 5.39 -3.02
C ASP A 112 -16.34 6.82 -2.45
N PRO A 113 -15.72 7.79 -3.14
CA PRO A 113 -14.96 7.64 -4.39
C PRO A 113 -13.63 6.90 -4.23
N PRO A 114 -13.01 6.43 -5.35
CA PRO A 114 -11.67 5.86 -5.34
C PRO A 114 -10.64 6.82 -4.74
N LEU A 115 -9.66 6.28 -4.01
CA LEU A 115 -8.62 7.03 -3.34
C LEU A 115 -7.27 6.89 -4.05
N GLY A 116 -6.28 7.73 -3.68
CA GLY A 116 -4.89 7.53 -4.06
C GLY A 116 -4.32 6.23 -3.45
N PHE A 117 -3.26 5.67 -4.08
CA PHE A 117 -2.69 4.36 -3.74
C PHE A 117 -2.48 4.16 -2.24
N SER A 118 -1.71 5.04 -1.58
CA SER A 118 -1.39 4.88 -0.15
C SER A 118 -2.63 4.93 0.75
N ALA A 119 -3.60 5.79 0.44
CA ALA A 119 -4.85 5.87 1.21
C ALA A 119 -5.71 4.61 1.03
N ALA A 120 -5.70 4.02 -0.18
CA ALA A 120 -6.40 2.76 -0.43
C ALA A 120 -5.75 1.59 0.31
N VAL A 121 -4.41 1.51 0.32
CA VAL A 121 -3.68 0.50 1.11
C VAL A 121 -3.97 0.67 2.60
N ASN A 122 -3.99 1.90 3.12
CA ASN A 122 -4.29 2.18 4.53
C ASN A 122 -5.68 1.72 4.93
N ALA A 123 -6.68 1.91 4.06
CA ALA A 123 -8.03 1.39 4.31
C ALA A 123 -8.02 -0.15 4.48
N GLY A 124 -7.19 -0.85 3.71
CA GLY A 124 -6.97 -2.29 3.87
C GLY A 124 -6.26 -2.63 5.18
N ILE A 125 -5.22 -1.91 5.57
CA ILE A 125 -4.49 -2.10 6.84
C ILE A 125 -5.43 -1.88 8.04
N ASP A 126 -6.25 -0.84 8.00
CA ASP A 126 -7.22 -0.54 9.05
C ASP A 126 -8.27 -1.65 9.20
N ALA A 127 -8.75 -2.20 8.08
CA ALA A 127 -9.75 -3.27 8.04
C ALA A 127 -9.17 -4.67 8.25
N ALA A 128 -7.86 -4.87 8.16
CA ALA A 128 -7.20 -6.14 8.33
C ALA A 128 -7.46 -6.75 9.72
N ALA A 129 -7.74 -8.05 9.78
CA ALA A 129 -7.93 -8.81 11.03
C ALA A 129 -6.65 -9.55 11.46
N GLY A 130 -5.68 -9.73 10.56
CA GLY A 130 -4.43 -10.42 10.83
C GLY A 130 -3.44 -9.57 11.62
N GLU A 131 -2.64 -10.24 12.45
CA GLU A 131 -1.49 -9.62 13.13
C GLU A 131 -0.39 -9.25 12.13
N VAL A 132 -0.23 -10.07 11.11
CA VAL A 132 0.64 -9.84 9.96
C VAL A 132 -0.21 -9.44 8.75
N VAL A 133 0.21 -8.42 8.04
CA VAL A 133 -0.34 -8.04 6.74
C VAL A 133 0.69 -8.33 5.67
N ILE A 134 0.29 -9.04 4.61
CA ILE A 134 1.09 -9.22 3.41
C ILE A 134 0.36 -8.50 2.28
N LEU A 135 0.91 -7.36 1.88
CA LEU A 135 0.43 -6.58 0.75
C LEU A 135 0.96 -7.18 -0.55
N PHE A 136 0.06 -7.45 -1.49
CA PHE A 136 0.39 -7.87 -2.85
C PHE A 136 -0.10 -6.85 -3.87
N ASP A 137 0.66 -6.64 -4.93
CA ASP A 137 0.11 -6.10 -6.17
C ASP A 137 -0.90 -7.08 -6.75
N SER A 138 -2.01 -6.60 -7.31
CA SER A 138 -3.04 -7.47 -7.92
C SER A 138 -2.55 -8.26 -9.13
N GLY A 139 -1.40 -7.89 -9.69
CA GLY A 139 -0.71 -8.62 -10.75
C GLY A 139 0.30 -9.66 -10.25
N VAL A 140 0.23 -10.08 -8.98
CA VAL A 140 1.14 -11.10 -8.41
C VAL A 140 0.35 -12.30 -7.95
N ASP A 141 0.66 -13.46 -8.48
CA ASP A 141 0.03 -14.73 -8.11
C ASP A 141 0.98 -15.58 -7.25
N LEU A 142 0.41 -16.33 -6.32
CA LEU A 142 1.13 -17.38 -5.62
C LEU A 142 1.19 -18.64 -6.51
N THR A 143 2.38 -19.22 -6.66
CA THR A 143 2.60 -20.52 -7.34
C THR A 143 2.97 -21.63 -6.36
N GLY A 144 3.05 -21.28 -5.08
CA GLY A 144 3.30 -22.14 -3.93
C GLY A 144 3.11 -21.34 -2.65
N ASP A 145 3.46 -21.89 -1.50
CA ASP A 145 3.32 -21.21 -0.21
C ASP A 145 4.40 -20.12 -0.04
N ALA A 146 4.09 -18.92 -0.39
CA ALA A 146 4.91 -17.72 -0.14
C ALA A 146 4.60 -17.06 1.22
N VAL A 147 3.51 -17.46 1.88
CA VAL A 147 3.01 -16.80 3.09
C VAL A 147 3.83 -17.24 4.31
N THR A 148 4.01 -18.54 4.50
CA THR A 148 4.73 -19.08 5.67
C THR A 148 6.13 -18.51 5.81
N PRO A 149 7.01 -18.48 4.78
CA PRO A 149 8.36 -17.90 4.92
C PRO A 149 8.37 -16.41 5.28
N LEU A 150 7.38 -15.64 4.80
CA LEU A 150 7.26 -14.22 5.13
C LEU A 150 6.85 -14.01 6.60
N VAL A 151 5.94 -14.85 7.11
CA VAL A 151 5.54 -14.83 8.53
C VAL A 151 6.70 -15.24 9.43
N GLU A 152 7.44 -16.28 9.04
CA GLU A 152 8.64 -16.74 9.76
C GLU A 152 9.73 -15.65 9.83
N ALA A 153 9.96 -14.91 8.76
CA ALA A 153 10.90 -13.79 8.76
C ALA A 153 10.50 -12.69 9.77
N LEU A 154 9.20 -12.45 9.93
CA LEU A 154 8.67 -11.49 10.90
C LEU A 154 8.62 -12.02 12.34
N ALA A 155 8.93 -13.31 12.59
CA ALA A 155 9.05 -13.84 13.94
C ALA A 155 10.25 -13.22 14.71
N ASP A 156 11.28 -12.78 14.00
CA ASP A 156 12.32 -11.91 14.56
C ASP A 156 11.74 -10.51 14.80
N PRO A 157 11.65 -10.03 16.06
CA PRO A 157 11.06 -8.73 16.36
C PRO A 157 11.86 -7.55 15.77
N SER A 158 13.12 -7.73 15.42
CA SER A 158 13.94 -6.71 14.76
C SER A 158 13.61 -6.56 13.27
N VAL A 159 12.96 -7.54 12.63
CA VAL A 159 12.51 -7.45 11.25
C VAL A 159 11.16 -6.76 11.22
N VAL A 160 11.07 -5.58 10.60
CA VAL A 160 9.84 -4.77 10.53
C VAL A 160 9.14 -4.85 9.18
N VAL A 161 9.87 -5.24 8.14
CA VAL A 161 9.33 -5.48 6.80
C VAL A 161 10.13 -6.56 6.09
N ALA A 162 9.45 -7.47 5.39
CA ALA A 162 10.05 -8.56 4.64
C ALA A 162 9.38 -8.70 3.25
N GLY A 163 10.12 -9.20 2.28
CA GLY A 163 9.60 -9.44 0.94
C GLY A 163 10.62 -10.09 0.02
N PRO A 164 10.23 -10.49 -1.19
CA PRO A 164 11.11 -11.24 -2.10
C PRO A 164 12.17 -10.38 -2.80
N TYR A 165 12.01 -9.07 -2.81
CA TYR A 165 12.88 -8.17 -3.57
C TYR A 165 13.23 -6.92 -2.78
N GLY A 166 14.52 -6.69 -2.65
CA GLY A 166 15.09 -5.61 -1.87
C GLY A 166 15.71 -4.51 -2.72
N LEU A 167 15.79 -3.34 -2.12
CA LEU A 167 16.43 -2.15 -2.68
C LEU A 167 17.47 -1.63 -1.70
N ARG A 168 18.67 -1.27 -2.19
CA ARG A 168 19.73 -0.63 -1.40
C ARG A 168 20.13 0.71 -2.01
N GLY A 169 20.26 1.72 -1.14
CA GLY A 169 20.80 3.02 -1.51
C GLY A 169 22.28 2.92 -1.89
N GLN A 170 22.68 3.68 -2.90
CA GLN A 170 24.05 3.72 -3.39
C GLN A 170 24.87 4.80 -2.66
N GLY A 171 25.10 4.59 -1.34
CA GLY A 171 25.76 5.57 -0.47
C GLY A 171 24.90 6.81 -0.15
N THR A 172 23.71 6.89 -0.69
CA THR A 172 22.76 7.99 -0.51
C THR A 172 21.33 7.49 -0.76
N PRO A 173 20.31 8.04 -0.07
CA PRO A 173 18.90 7.72 -0.35
C PRO A 173 18.36 8.31 -1.66
N LYS A 174 19.23 8.84 -2.53
CA LYS A 174 18.81 9.45 -3.81
C LYS A 174 18.73 8.45 -4.95
N GLU A 175 19.41 7.34 -4.83
CA GLU A 175 19.51 6.31 -5.85
C GLU A 175 19.49 4.93 -5.22
N PHE A 176 18.66 4.04 -5.76
CA PHE A 176 18.50 2.68 -5.26
C PHE A 176 18.81 1.66 -6.36
N ALA A 177 19.50 0.62 -5.98
CA ALA A 177 19.74 -0.55 -6.81
C ALA A 177 19.06 -1.78 -6.20
N ALA A 178 18.74 -2.75 -7.06
CA ALA A 178 18.25 -4.05 -6.65
C ALA A 178 19.26 -4.76 -5.73
N SER A 179 18.75 -5.47 -4.72
CA SER A 179 19.56 -6.25 -3.81
C SER A 179 18.84 -7.54 -3.41
N THR A 180 19.60 -8.63 -3.40
CA THR A 180 19.10 -9.94 -2.91
C THR A 180 19.23 -10.11 -1.40
N GLY A 181 19.60 -9.06 -0.67
CA GLY A 181 19.67 -9.06 0.78
C GLY A 181 20.95 -9.67 1.36
N PRO A 182 20.89 -10.30 2.55
CA PRO A 182 19.66 -10.51 3.33
C PRO A 182 19.02 -9.22 3.87
N GLU A 183 19.80 -8.24 4.33
CA GLU A 183 19.32 -6.96 4.83
C GLU A 183 19.39 -5.87 3.75
N VAL A 184 18.34 -5.07 3.65
CA VAL A 184 18.16 -4.06 2.60
C VAL A 184 17.59 -2.76 3.16
N ASP A 185 17.58 -1.71 2.35
CA ASP A 185 17.05 -0.41 2.77
C ASP A 185 15.53 -0.31 2.62
N ALA A 186 14.97 -1.01 1.62
CA ALA A 186 13.55 -1.08 1.40
C ALA A 186 13.17 -2.40 0.72
N ILE A 187 11.90 -2.78 0.84
CA ILE A 187 11.27 -3.90 0.12
C ILE A 187 10.40 -3.32 -0.99
N GLU A 188 10.46 -3.90 -2.19
CA GLU A 188 9.60 -3.51 -3.31
C GLU A 188 8.14 -3.92 -3.06
N GLY A 189 7.22 -2.99 -3.30
CA GLY A 189 5.82 -3.06 -2.89
C GLY A 189 4.95 -4.06 -3.65
N TYR A 190 5.48 -4.85 -4.60
CA TYR A 190 4.67 -5.87 -5.25
C TYR A 190 4.35 -7.08 -4.34
N CYS A 191 5.19 -7.34 -3.32
CA CYS A 191 4.94 -8.28 -2.24
C CYS A 191 5.70 -7.83 -0.98
N MET A 192 4.97 -7.42 0.05
CA MET A 192 5.53 -6.80 1.24
C MET A 192 4.79 -7.25 2.49
N ALA A 193 5.51 -7.90 3.41
CA ALA A 193 4.97 -8.37 4.69
C ALA A 193 5.44 -7.50 5.84
N PHE A 194 4.56 -7.17 6.77
CA PHE A 194 4.84 -6.38 7.96
C PHE A 194 3.82 -6.69 9.06
N ARG A 195 4.17 -6.38 10.33
CA ARG A 195 3.18 -6.47 11.41
C ARG A 195 2.19 -5.31 11.31
N ARG A 196 0.92 -5.62 11.41
CA ARG A 196 -0.15 -4.62 11.39
C ARG A 196 0.05 -3.53 12.45
N ALA A 197 0.45 -3.92 13.66
CA ALA A 197 0.68 -2.99 14.75
C ALA A 197 1.80 -1.97 14.43
N ASP A 198 2.89 -2.41 13.78
CA ASP A 198 3.99 -1.54 13.37
C ASP A 198 3.54 -0.54 12.29
N ALA A 199 2.74 -1.00 11.32
CA ALA A 199 2.16 -0.14 10.30
C ALA A 199 1.22 0.92 10.91
N LEU A 200 0.34 0.52 11.82
CA LEU A 200 -0.57 1.45 12.51
C LEU A 200 0.18 2.47 13.38
N ALA A 201 1.28 2.06 14.03
CA ALA A 201 2.11 2.93 14.86
C ALA A 201 2.83 4.04 14.08
N ILE A 202 2.91 3.91 12.74
CA ILE A 202 3.43 4.93 11.82
C ILE A 202 2.31 5.54 10.96
N GLU A 203 1.04 5.31 11.28
CA GLU A 203 -0.12 5.79 10.52
C GLU A 203 -0.20 5.26 9.07
N GLY A 204 0.32 4.04 8.84
CA GLY A 204 0.30 3.37 7.55
C GLY A 204 1.21 4.02 6.50
N PHE A 205 0.88 3.88 5.23
CA PHE A 205 1.53 4.56 4.11
C PHE A 205 1.20 6.06 4.13
N ASP A 206 2.15 6.92 3.77
CA ASP A 206 1.90 8.36 3.70
C ASP A 206 0.91 8.67 2.56
N PRO A 207 -0.30 9.18 2.85
CA PRO A 207 -1.35 9.40 1.84
C PRO A 207 -0.98 10.44 0.78
N ARG A 208 0.08 11.21 0.96
CA ARG A 208 0.61 12.11 -0.06
C ARG A 208 1.18 11.37 -1.27
N PHE A 209 1.54 10.07 -1.12
CA PHE A 209 1.97 9.20 -2.22
C PHE A 209 0.75 8.58 -2.90
N GLN A 210 0.10 9.37 -3.76
CA GLN A 210 -1.12 8.98 -4.48
C GLN A 210 -0.86 7.97 -5.60
N PHE A 211 0.37 7.94 -6.12
CA PHE A 211 0.87 6.96 -7.08
C PHE A 211 1.83 6.01 -6.36
N TYR A 212 1.80 4.74 -6.69
CA TYR A 212 2.48 3.69 -5.94
C TYR A 212 4.02 3.81 -5.88
N ARG A 213 4.66 4.35 -6.95
CA ARG A 213 6.12 4.49 -7.03
C ARG A 213 6.68 5.25 -5.84
N ILE A 214 7.72 4.72 -5.21
CA ILE A 214 8.42 5.29 -4.04
C ILE A 214 7.62 5.17 -2.72
N ALA A 215 6.32 4.87 -2.77
CA ALA A 215 5.51 4.72 -1.56
C ALA A 215 5.99 3.55 -0.68
N ASP A 216 6.43 2.47 -1.30
CA ASP A 216 7.02 1.27 -0.69
C ASP A 216 8.37 1.56 -0.02
N ILE A 217 9.23 2.34 -0.69
CA ILE A 217 10.51 2.78 -0.14
C ILE A 217 10.27 3.69 1.07
N GLU A 218 9.37 4.67 0.94
CA GLU A 218 9.02 5.59 2.04
C GLU A 218 8.47 4.83 3.25
N PHE A 219 7.57 3.88 3.03
CA PHE A 219 7.00 3.05 4.08
C PHE A 219 8.08 2.20 4.78
N SER A 220 8.97 1.57 4.02
CA SER A 220 10.10 0.81 4.57
C SER A 220 11.02 1.68 5.43
N PHE A 221 11.34 2.89 4.96
CA PHE A 221 12.16 3.84 5.72
C PHE A 221 11.49 4.26 7.02
N ARG A 222 10.17 4.51 7.01
CA ARG A 222 9.42 4.89 8.22
C ARG A 222 9.41 3.76 9.26
N LEU A 223 9.24 2.53 8.84
CA LEU A 223 9.31 1.37 9.73
C LEU A 223 10.72 1.23 10.32
N ARG A 224 11.76 1.35 9.48
CA ARG A 224 13.16 1.19 9.89
C ARG A 224 13.65 2.35 10.77
N ASP A 225 13.16 3.55 10.59
CA ASP A 225 13.50 4.72 11.42
C ASP A 225 13.11 4.53 12.91
N ARG A 226 12.29 3.52 13.20
CA ARG A 226 11.94 3.09 14.57
C ARG A 226 12.89 2.01 15.13
N GLY A 227 13.97 1.69 14.44
CA GLY A 227 15.00 0.76 14.90
C GLY A 227 14.88 -0.66 14.35
N GLY A 228 14.10 -0.86 13.28
CA GLY A 228 13.94 -2.18 12.66
C GLY A 228 14.76 -2.39 11.39
N ARG A 229 14.72 -3.63 10.89
CA ARG A 229 15.40 -4.07 9.66
C ARG A 229 14.40 -4.46 8.58
N ALA A 230 14.76 -4.19 7.32
CA ALA A 230 14.09 -4.75 6.15
C ALA A 230 14.89 -5.95 5.64
N VAL A 231 14.26 -7.08 5.39
CA VAL A 231 14.94 -8.30 4.96
C VAL A 231 14.34 -8.90 3.70
N VAL A 232 15.21 -9.44 2.86
CA VAL A 232 14.79 -10.21 1.68
C VAL A 232 14.57 -11.66 2.08
N VAL A 233 13.41 -12.20 1.70
CA VAL A 233 13.09 -13.63 1.73
C VAL A 233 13.17 -14.12 0.29
N PRO A 234 14.28 -14.75 -0.11
CA PRO A 234 14.52 -15.13 -1.50
C PRO A 234 13.63 -16.30 -1.93
N ASP A 235 13.56 -16.51 -3.24
CA ASP A 235 12.97 -17.71 -3.88
C ASP A 235 11.52 -18.00 -3.48
N LEU A 236 10.76 -16.95 -3.14
CA LEU A 236 9.33 -17.11 -2.89
C LEU A 236 8.61 -17.56 -4.17
N PRO A 237 7.72 -18.55 -4.08
CA PRO A 237 6.98 -19.07 -5.22
C PRO A 237 5.88 -18.10 -5.66
N LEU A 238 6.27 -17.06 -6.36
CA LEU A 238 5.44 -15.98 -6.88
C LEU A 238 5.63 -15.85 -8.40
N GLU A 239 4.55 -15.57 -9.09
CA GLU A 239 4.55 -15.17 -10.49
C GLU A 239 4.11 -13.71 -10.60
N LYS A 240 4.93 -12.88 -11.24
CA LYS A 240 4.67 -11.46 -11.42
C LYS A 240 4.22 -11.18 -12.85
N HIS A 241 3.01 -10.66 -12.99
CA HIS A 241 2.45 -10.22 -14.26
C HIS A 241 2.68 -8.71 -14.49
N GLU A 242 2.04 -8.18 -15.53
CA GLU A 242 2.11 -6.75 -15.85
C GLU A 242 1.58 -5.88 -14.69
N HIS A 243 2.29 -4.81 -14.40
CA HIS A 243 1.83 -3.81 -13.42
C HIS A 243 0.82 -2.87 -14.07
N ARG A 244 -0.47 -3.17 -13.90
CA ARG A 244 -1.58 -2.50 -14.59
C ARG A 244 -1.61 -0.98 -14.44
N LEU A 245 -1.41 -0.46 -13.23
CA LEU A 245 -1.37 0.98 -13.01
C LEU A 245 -0.25 1.67 -13.78
N TRP A 246 0.89 0.98 -13.93
CA TRP A 246 2.00 1.50 -14.72
C TRP A 246 1.64 1.55 -16.19
N GLU A 247 1.14 0.47 -16.75
CA GLU A 247 0.81 0.37 -18.16
C GLU A 247 -0.35 1.30 -18.57
N ALA A 248 -1.37 1.42 -17.71
CA ALA A 248 -2.53 2.26 -17.97
C ALA A 248 -2.27 3.77 -17.79
N THR A 249 -1.17 4.15 -17.12
CA THR A 249 -0.87 5.57 -16.89
C THR A 249 -0.04 6.11 -18.06
N ASP A 250 -0.40 7.27 -18.61
CA ASP A 250 0.36 7.94 -19.66
C ASP A 250 1.85 8.11 -19.29
N PRO A 251 2.81 7.88 -20.20
CA PRO A 251 4.24 7.92 -19.89
C PRO A 251 4.73 9.24 -19.30
N LYS A 252 4.22 10.39 -19.75
CA LYS A 252 4.59 11.70 -19.20
C LYS A 252 4.03 11.88 -17.79
N GLU A 253 2.81 11.41 -17.59
CA GLU A 253 2.16 11.44 -16.28
C GLU A 253 2.87 10.49 -15.30
N ARG A 254 3.25 9.27 -15.71
CA ARG A 254 4.10 8.36 -14.90
C ARG A 254 5.37 9.04 -14.43
N GLN A 255 6.07 9.69 -15.35
CA GLN A 255 7.31 10.40 -15.03
C GLN A 255 7.06 11.55 -14.05
N ARG A 256 6.01 12.35 -14.28
CA ARG A 256 5.63 13.45 -13.40
C ARG A 256 5.30 12.98 -11.99
N LEU A 257 4.47 11.95 -11.87
CA LEU A 257 4.05 11.37 -10.59
C LEU A 257 5.22 10.73 -9.83
N SER A 258 6.05 9.95 -10.52
CA SER A 258 7.25 9.32 -9.93
C SER A 258 8.24 10.37 -9.42
N ARG A 259 8.50 11.42 -10.22
CA ARG A 259 9.38 12.53 -9.83
C ARG A 259 8.84 13.27 -8.62
N ARG A 260 7.53 13.54 -8.57
CA ARG A 260 6.87 14.19 -7.43
C ARG A 260 7.05 13.36 -6.15
N ASN A 261 6.84 12.06 -6.23
CA ASN A 261 7.00 11.17 -5.10
C ASN A 261 8.47 11.07 -4.66
N MET A 262 9.43 11.03 -5.60
CA MET A 262 10.85 11.06 -5.28
C MET A 262 11.23 12.34 -4.53
N TYR A 263 10.77 13.52 -4.97
CA TYR A 263 11.05 14.75 -4.24
C TYR A 263 10.48 14.75 -2.82
N ARG A 264 9.26 14.21 -2.61
CA ARG A 264 8.69 14.07 -1.26
C ARG A 264 9.50 13.13 -0.37
N PHE A 265 9.96 12.04 -0.94
CA PHE A 265 10.83 11.11 -0.25
C PHE A 265 12.15 11.78 0.14
N LEU A 266 12.81 12.47 -0.80
CA LEU A 266 14.09 13.14 -0.56
C LEU A 266 13.99 14.32 0.41
N ASP A 267 12.87 15.04 0.43
CA ASP A 267 12.62 16.12 1.38
C ASP A 267 12.71 15.62 2.84
N ARG A 268 12.25 14.41 3.10
CA ARG A 268 12.31 13.79 4.43
C ARG A 268 13.58 12.98 4.66
N TRP A 269 13.97 12.16 3.69
CA TRP A 269 14.95 11.11 3.86
C TRP A 269 16.29 11.37 3.16
N GLY A 270 16.37 12.37 2.32
CA GLY A 270 17.53 12.60 1.44
C GLY A 270 18.87 12.84 2.14
N GLN A 271 18.87 13.13 3.44
CA GLN A 271 20.06 13.32 4.28
C GLN A 271 20.26 12.16 5.30
N ARG A 272 19.34 11.19 5.35
CA ARG A 272 19.32 10.09 6.32
C ARG A 272 20.16 8.89 5.83
N THR A 273 21.47 9.15 5.61
CA THR A 273 22.41 8.09 5.24
C THR A 273 22.63 7.07 6.37
N ASP A 274 22.38 7.47 7.62
CA ASP A 274 22.38 6.62 8.80
C ASP A 274 21.38 5.45 8.74
N LEU A 275 20.33 5.58 7.90
CA LEU A 275 19.37 4.51 7.65
C LEU A 275 19.80 3.54 6.55
N LEU A 276 20.92 3.79 5.85
CA LEU A 276 21.38 2.89 4.80
C LEU A 276 22.16 1.71 5.39
N VAL A 277 21.85 0.51 4.89
CA VAL A 277 22.54 -0.72 5.32
C VAL A 277 24.00 -0.68 4.90
N GLY A 278 24.90 -0.86 5.88
CA GLY A 278 26.34 -0.92 5.63
C GLY A 278 27.03 0.44 5.57
N GLN A 279 26.41 1.48 6.12
CA GLN A 279 27.04 2.80 6.36
C GLN A 279 27.52 2.89 7.81
#